data_3b590c9c099a5b5f8325ceaae8b01f5b
#
_entry.id   3b590c9c099a5b5f8325ceaae8b01f5b
#
_cell.length_a   1.000
_cell.length_b   1.000
_cell.length_c   1.000
_cell.angle_alpha   90.00
_cell.angle_beta   90.00
_cell.angle_gamma   90.00
#
_symmetry.space_group_name_H-M   'P 1'
#
loop_
_entity.id
_entity.type
_entity.pdbx_description
1 polymer ?
#
loop_
_entity_poly.entity_id
_entity_poly.type
_entity_poly.pdbx_seq_one_letter_code
_entity_poly.pdbx_strand_id
1 'polypeptide(L)'
;NVQGVAALLETCQRCFASLFTDRAISYRVDKGFDHFKVALSIGVQRMVRSDLACAGVMFTIDTESGFPDAVLISAAYGLGENVVQGSVTPDEYVVFKTTLKSGHRPILQKTVGSKEFKLIYDTGGGKMVKNVPVAPADRAKLALTDDEVLELARWGCIVEDHYSAKRGTP
;
A
#
# COMPACT_ATOMS: atom_id res chain seq x y z
N ASN A 1 10.12 11.02 4.87
CA ASN A 1 10.82 11.73 3.82
C ASN A 1 12.27 11.98 4.22
N VAL A 2 13.22 11.29 3.59
CA VAL A 2 14.66 11.41 3.86
C VAL A 2 15.26 12.27 2.76
N GLN A 3 16.00 13.32 3.13
CA GLN A 3 16.62 14.25 2.17
C GLN A 3 18.10 14.44 2.48
N GLY A 4 18.94 14.28 1.45
CA GLY A 4 20.38 14.43 1.54
C GLY A 4 21.11 13.20 2.06
N VAL A 5 22.41 13.14 1.76
CA VAL A 5 23.27 11.98 2.04
C VAL A 5 23.44 11.72 3.55
N ALA A 6 23.63 12.76 4.34
CA ALA A 6 23.80 12.61 5.80
C ALA A 6 22.56 11.99 6.46
N ALA A 7 21.36 12.51 6.15
CA ALA A 7 20.10 11.96 6.67
C ALA A 7 19.82 10.54 6.15
N LEU A 8 20.26 10.22 4.92
CA LEU A 8 20.16 8.87 4.37
C LEU A 8 21.01 7.90 5.18
N LEU A 9 22.25 8.21 5.44
CA LEU A 9 23.17 7.37 6.21
C LEU A 9 22.66 7.14 7.65
N GLU A 10 22.20 8.21 8.32
CA GLU A 10 21.59 8.10 9.64
C GLU A 10 20.35 7.18 9.63
N THR A 11 19.49 7.33 8.61
CA THR A 11 18.29 6.48 8.47
C THR A 11 18.67 5.02 8.22
N CYS A 12 19.70 4.74 7.42
CA CYS A 12 20.21 3.38 7.23
C CYS A 12 20.70 2.77 8.56
N GLN A 13 21.44 3.53 9.37
CA GLN A 13 21.87 3.07 10.69
C GLN A 13 20.67 2.74 11.60
N ARG A 14 19.64 3.59 11.61
CA ARG A 14 18.39 3.33 12.34
C ARG A 14 17.66 2.08 11.83
N CYS A 15 17.65 1.84 10.51
CA CYS A 15 17.07 0.62 9.96
C CYS A 15 17.83 -0.63 10.45
N PHE A 16 19.15 -0.63 10.46
CA PHE A 16 19.92 -1.75 11.03
C PHE A 16 19.69 -1.91 12.54
N ALA A 17 19.65 -0.82 13.28
CA ALA A 17 19.37 -0.85 14.72
C ALA A 17 17.96 -1.41 15.03
N SER A 18 17.00 -1.30 14.11
CA SER A 18 15.65 -1.84 14.31
C SER A 18 15.60 -3.37 14.46
N LEU A 19 16.64 -4.09 14.06
CA LEU A 19 16.79 -5.53 14.34
C LEU A 19 16.87 -5.83 15.83
N PHE A 20 17.22 -4.87 16.66
CA PHE A 20 17.40 -5.01 18.11
C PHE A 20 16.31 -4.29 18.94
N THR A 21 15.17 -4.00 18.32
CA THR A 21 13.98 -3.59 19.06
C THR A 21 13.36 -4.77 19.81
N ASP A 22 12.68 -4.50 20.93
CA ASP A 22 12.04 -5.53 21.76
C ASP A 22 11.15 -6.47 20.94
N ARG A 23 10.35 -5.90 20.01
CA ARG A 23 9.49 -6.67 19.11
C ARG A 23 10.28 -7.62 18.20
N ALA A 24 11.40 -7.16 17.65
CA ALA A 24 12.22 -7.96 16.74
C ALA A 24 12.97 -9.06 17.50
N ILE A 25 13.41 -8.78 18.71
CA ILE A 25 14.06 -9.76 19.60
C ILE A 25 13.06 -10.82 20.00
N SER A 26 11.88 -10.44 20.52
CA SER A 26 10.83 -11.37 20.92
C SER A 26 10.42 -12.29 19.77
N TYR A 27 10.18 -11.74 18.59
CA TYR A 27 9.83 -12.53 17.39
C TYR A 27 10.91 -13.59 17.07
N ARG A 28 12.19 -13.23 17.13
CA ARG A 28 13.29 -14.19 16.88
C ARG A 28 13.36 -15.27 17.94
N VAL A 29 13.15 -14.94 19.20
CA VAL A 29 13.08 -15.92 20.30
C VAL A 29 11.96 -16.92 20.04
N ASP A 30 10.76 -16.42 19.75
CA ASP A 30 9.57 -17.25 19.51
C ASP A 30 9.75 -18.18 18.29
N LYS A 31 10.50 -17.75 17.29
CA LYS A 31 10.77 -18.52 16.07
C LYS A 31 12.07 -19.33 16.11
N GLY A 32 12.86 -19.24 17.18
CA GLY A 32 14.13 -19.95 17.31
C GLY A 32 15.23 -19.46 16.37
N PHE A 33 15.18 -18.20 15.93
CA PHE A 33 16.23 -17.63 15.07
C PHE A 33 17.39 -17.07 15.91
N ASP A 34 18.62 -17.37 15.49
CA ASP A 34 19.82 -16.78 16.08
C ASP A 34 19.86 -15.27 15.78
N HIS A 35 20.02 -14.47 16.85
CA HIS A 35 20.02 -13.01 16.76
C HIS A 35 21.10 -12.44 15.85
N PHE A 36 22.26 -13.10 15.77
CA PHE A 36 23.42 -12.61 15.01
C PHE A 36 23.52 -13.20 13.59
N LYS A 37 22.64 -14.16 13.24
CA LYS A 37 22.56 -14.71 11.89
C LYS A 37 21.50 -14.05 11.01
N VAL A 38 20.68 -13.18 11.57
CA VAL A 38 19.66 -12.42 10.84
C VAL A 38 20.29 -11.17 10.25
N ALA A 39 20.15 -10.98 8.94
CA ALA A 39 20.60 -9.82 8.21
C ALA A 39 19.41 -9.03 7.68
N LEU A 40 19.58 -7.73 7.51
CA LEU A 40 18.62 -6.81 6.91
C LEU A 40 19.25 -6.13 5.70
N SER A 41 18.56 -6.15 4.56
CA SER A 41 18.92 -5.31 3.41
C SER A 41 18.04 -4.05 3.39
N ILE A 42 18.59 -2.96 2.88
CA ILE A 42 17.91 -1.66 2.81
C ILE A 42 17.74 -1.27 1.34
N GLY A 43 16.48 -1.06 0.95
CA GLY A 43 16.14 -0.48 -0.35
C GLY A 43 15.95 1.03 -0.23
N VAL A 44 16.64 1.80 -1.07
CA VAL A 44 16.45 3.24 -1.18
C VAL A 44 15.62 3.53 -2.42
N GLN A 45 14.44 4.09 -2.24
CA GLN A 45 13.50 4.38 -3.31
C GLN A 45 13.16 5.87 -3.35
N ARG A 46 12.92 6.38 -4.57
CA ARG A 46 12.38 7.72 -4.73
C ARG A 46 10.98 7.79 -4.11
N MET A 47 10.75 8.81 -3.28
CA MET A 47 9.46 9.01 -2.62
C MET A 47 8.36 9.31 -3.64
N VAL A 48 7.29 8.53 -3.62
CA VAL A 48 6.05 8.83 -4.36
C VAL A 48 5.23 9.83 -3.53
N ARG A 49 4.81 10.94 -4.17
CA ARG A 49 4.09 12.03 -3.51
C ARG A 49 2.59 11.76 -3.43
N SER A 50 2.22 10.63 -2.80
CA SER A 50 0.81 10.28 -2.59
C SER A 50 0.07 11.24 -1.64
N ASP A 51 0.80 12.02 -0.84
CA ASP A 51 0.24 13.14 -0.06
C ASP A 51 -0.48 14.19 -0.91
N LEU A 52 -0.13 14.31 -2.20
CA LEU A 52 -0.76 15.19 -3.19
C LEU A 52 -1.82 14.47 -4.05
N ALA A 53 -1.98 13.17 -3.88
CA ALA A 53 -2.88 12.32 -4.66
C ALA A 53 -3.60 11.33 -3.73
N CYS A 54 -3.53 10.04 -4.03
CA CYS A 54 -4.10 8.95 -3.24
C CYS A 54 -3.11 7.80 -3.10
N ALA A 55 -3.39 6.93 -2.14
CA ALA A 55 -2.69 5.67 -1.93
C ALA A 55 -3.68 4.61 -1.45
N GLY A 56 -3.28 3.35 -1.53
CA GLY A 56 -4.16 2.27 -1.12
C GLY A 56 -3.50 0.91 -1.12
N VAL A 57 -4.31 -0.12 -1.08
CA VAL A 57 -3.89 -1.52 -1.16
C VAL A 57 -4.65 -2.23 -2.28
N MET A 58 -4.02 -3.25 -2.84
CA MET A 58 -4.61 -4.05 -3.89
C MET A 58 -4.36 -5.53 -3.61
N PHE A 59 -5.38 -6.35 -3.81
CA PHE A 59 -5.32 -7.80 -3.71
C PHE A 59 -5.74 -8.42 -5.04
N THR A 60 -5.03 -9.45 -5.46
CA THR A 60 -5.37 -10.22 -6.66
C THR A 60 -6.24 -11.44 -6.35
N ILE A 61 -7.00 -11.37 -5.29
CA ILE A 61 -7.98 -12.34 -4.85
C ILE A 61 -9.05 -11.61 -4.04
N ASP A 62 -10.27 -12.06 -4.06
CA ASP A 62 -11.25 -11.62 -3.07
C ASP A 62 -10.87 -12.19 -1.71
N THR A 63 -10.51 -11.32 -0.79
CA THR A 63 -10.00 -11.70 0.54
C THR A 63 -11.07 -12.26 1.48
N GLU A 64 -12.36 -12.06 1.18
CA GLU A 64 -13.47 -12.56 1.98
C GLU A 64 -13.93 -13.93 1.49
N SER A 65 -14.21 -14.06 0.20
CA SER A 65 -14.72 -15.32 -0.40
C SER A 65 -13.63 -16.27 -0.87
N GLY A 66 -12.38 -15.77 -1.05
CA GLY A 66 -11.30 -16.54 -1.67
C GLY A 66 -11.44 -16.66 -3.19
N PHE A 67 -12.35 -15.90 -3.84
CA PHE A 67 -12.55 -15.97 -5.28
C PHE A 67 -11.31 -15.45 -6.04
N PRO A 68 -10.64 -16.30 -6.86
CA PRO A 68 -9.34 -15.95 -7.43
C PRO A 68 -9.41 -15.01 -8.65
N ASP A 69 -10.57 -14.90 -9.33
CA ASP A 69 -10.70 -14.12 -10.56
C ASP A 69 -11.10 -12.66 -10.32
N ALA A 70 -10.90 -12.14 -9.12
CA ALA A 70 -11.13 -10.75 -8.77
C ALA A 70 -9.83 -10.02 -8.42
N VAL A 71 -9.78 -8.72 -8.75
CA VAL A 71 -8.82 -7.78 -8.18
C VAL A 71 -9.62 -6.79 -7.32
N LEU A 72 -9.28 -6.71 -6.03
CA LEU A 72 -9.82 -5.73 -5.10
C LEU A 72 -8.82 -4.60 -4.94
N ILE A 73 -9.29 -3.37 -5.09
CA ILE A 73 -8.48 -2.16 -4.89
C ILE A 73 -9.19 -1.28 -3.87
N SER A 74 -8.46 -0.87 -2.83
CA SER A 74 -8.93 0.11 -1.87
C SER A 74 -8.05 1.35 -1.97
N ALA A 75 -8.63 2.55 -2.06
CA ALA A 75 -7.89 3.79 -2.22
C ALA A 75 -8.49 4.94 -1.39
N ALA A 76 -7.63 5.74 -0.78
CA ALA A 76 -8.01 6.98 -0.11
C ALA A 76 -6.99 8.09 -0.39
N TYR A 77 -7.39 9.33 -0.18
CA TYR A 77 -6.50 10.48 -0.37
C TYR A 77 -5.34 10.49 0.62
N GLY A 78 -4.19 10.96 0.17
CA GLY A 78 -2.99 11.14 0.99
C GLY A 78 -2.12 9.90 1.08
N LEU A 79 -1.27 9.86 2.11
CA LEU A 79 -0.34 8.75 2.38
C LEU A 79 -1.10 7.49 2.80
N GLY A 80 -0.63 6.33 2.36
CA GLY A 80 -1.30 5.04 2.52
C GLY A 80 -1.40 4.50 3.95
N GLU A 81 -0.73 5.12 4.91
CA GLU A 81 -0.71 4.66 6.31
C GLU A 81 -2.12 4.59 6.92
N ASN A 82 -2.97 5.58 6.64
CA ASN A 82 -4.36 5.59 7.12
C ASN A 82 -5.19 4.41 6.59
N VAL A 83 -4.97 3.98 5.35
CA VAL A 83 -5.65 2.82 4.76
C VAL A 83 -5.17 1.53 5.43
N VAL A 84 -3.85 1.37 5.57
CA VAL A 84 -3.24 0.17 6.18
C VAL A 84 -3.62 0.02 7.66
N GLN A 85 -3.72 1.12 8.39
CA GLN A 85 -4.13 1.12 9.81
C GLN A 85 -5.65 1.04 10.02
N GLY A 86 -6.46 1.12 8.95
CA GLY A 86 -7.92 1.16 9.06
C GLY A 86 -8.46 2.44 9.70
N SER A 87 -7.66 3.53 9.70
CA SER A 87 -8.08 4.81 10.31
C SER A 87 -9.05 5.60 9.43
N VAL A 88 -9.19 5.22 8.18
CA VAL A 88 -10.09 5.83 7.19
C VAL A 88 -10.82 4.75 6.41
N THR A 89 -12.07 4.97 6.06
CA THR A 89 -12.81 4.10 5.16
C THR A 89 -12.50 4.50 3.72
N PRO A 90 -11.74 3.68 2.95
CA PRO A 90 -11.34 3.98 1.59
C PRO A 90 -12.49 3.76 0.60
N ASP A 91 -12.31 4.23 -0.63
CA ASP A 91 -13.09 3.74 -1.76
C ASP A 91 -12.67 2.32 -2.10
N GLU A 92 -13.62 1.52 -2.59
CA GLU A 92 -13.37 0.14 -2.98
C GLU A 92 -13.78 -0.10 -4.42
N TYR A 93 -12.98 -0.88 -5.11
CA TYR A 93 -13.20 -1.26 -6.51
C TYR A 93 -12.99 -2.75 -6.67
N VAL A 94 -13.88 -3.40 -7.42
CA VAL A 94 -13.79 -4.81 -7.76
C VAL A 94 -13.69 -4.94 -9.27
N VAL A 95 -12.62 -5.58 -9.76
CA VAL A 95 -12.36 -5.79 -11.19
C VAL A 95 -12.28 -7.28 -11.49
N PHE A 96 -12.96 -7.74 -12.52
CA PHE A 96 -12.96 -9.14 -12.95
C PHE A 96 -11.78 -9.43 -13.89
N LYS A 97 -10.88 -10.33 -13.49
CA LYS A 97 -9.63 -10.59 -14.20
C LYS A 97 -9.80 -11.18 -15.59
N THR A 98 -10.70 -12.16 -15.74
CA THR A 98 -10.83 -12.94 -16.98
C THR A 98 -11.13 -12.04 -18.17
N THR A 99 -12.11 -11.15 -18.04
CA THR A 99 -12.48 -10.23 -19.13
C THR A 99 -11.54 -9.03 -19.22
N LEU A 100 -10.84 -8.65 -18.14
CA LEU A 100 -9.77 -7.66 -18.17
C LEU A 100 -8.61 -8.12 -19.07
N LYS A 101 -8.18 -9.37 -18.94
CA LYS A 101 -7.14 -9.99 -19.79
C LYS A 101 -7.55 -10.05 -21.26
N SER A 102 -8.85 -10.07 -21.56
CA SER A 102 -9.41 -10.03 -22.93
C SER A 102 -9.62 -8.60 -23.45
N GLY A 103 -9.13 -7.57 -22.77
CA GLY A 103 -9.19 -6.17 -23.22
C GLY A 103 -10.49 -5.42 -22.90
N HIS A 104 -11.39 -6.00 -22.11
CA HIS A 104 -12.61 -5.33 -21.67
C HIS A 104 -12.35 -4.40 -20.47
N ARG A 105 -13.39 -3.70 -20.03
CA ARG A 105 -13.39 -2.77 -18.91
C ARG A 105 -14.27 -3.29 -17.75
N PRO A 106 -13.92 -4.40 -17.10
CA PRO A 106 -14.80 -5.15 -16.21
C PRO A 106 -14.73 -4.66 -14.76
N ILE A 107 -15.01 -3.42 -14.50
CA ILE A 107 -15.22 -2.93 -13.14
C ILE A 107 -16.60 -3.38 -12.69
N LEU A 108 -16.66 -4.35 -11.77
CA LEU A 108 -17.91 -4.94 -11.29
C LEU A 108 -18.59 -4.08 -10.23
N GLN A 109 -17.79 -3.43 -9.38
CA GLN A 109 -18.28 -2.63 -8.26
C GLN A 109 -17.38 -1.44 -7.99
N LYS A 110 -18.00 -0.35 -7.58
CA LYS A 110 -17.35 0.85 -7.03
C LYS A 110 -18.12 1.30 -5.81
N THR A 111 -17.46 1.41 -4.67
CA THR A 111 -18.06 1.86 -3.40
C THR A 111 -17.32 3.09 -2.94
N VAL A 112 -18.04 4.17 -2.67
CA VAL A 112 -17.45 5.42 -2.15
C VAL A 112 -17.28 5.29 -0.64
N GLY A 113 -16.03 5.42 -0.15
CA GLY A 113 -15.72 5.45 1.27
C GLY A 113 -15.93 6.84 1.89
N SER A 114 -15.94 6.90 3.23
CA SER A 114 -16.12 8.18 3.92
C SER A 114 -14.91 9.13 3.79
N LYS A 115 -13.70 8.60 3.67
CA LYS A 115 -12.45 9.35 3.45
C LYS A 115 -12.33 10.65 4.25
N GLU A 116 -12.67 10.60 5.55
CA GLU A 116 -12.81 11.78 6.40
C GLU A 116 -11.53 12.59 6.54
N PHE A 117 -10.40 11.89 6.57
CA PHE A 117 -9.07 12.46 6.73
C PHE A 117 -8.12 11.94 5.68
N LYS A 118 -7.10 12.74 5.38
CA LYS A 118 -5.92 12.32 4.62
C LYS A 118 -4.65 12.65 5.38
N LEU A 119 -3.68 11.75 5.31
CA LEU A 119 -2.36 11.94 5.89
C LEU A 119 -1.46 12.65 4.88
N ILE A 120 -0.83 13.72 5.30
CA ILE A 120 0.10 14.50 4.47
C ILE A 120 1.42 14.73 5.21
N TYR A 121 2.47 15.09 4.49
CA TYR A 121 3.72 15.53 5.13
C TYR A 121 3.51 16.85 5.85
N ASP A 122 4.04 16.94 7.07
CA ASP A 122 4.06 18.19 7.83
C ASP A 122 5.34 18.97 7.51
N THR A 123 5.17 20.14 6.92
CA THR A 123 6.28 21.05 6.61
C THR A 123 6.56 22.05 7.75
N GLY A 124 5.77 22.01 8.83
CA GLY A 124 5.82 22.97 9.93
C GLY A 124 6.68 22.61 11.13
N GLY A 125 7.47 21.53 11.09
CA GLY A 125 8.57 21.26 12.03
C GLY A 125 8.23 20.48 13.31
N GLY A 126 7.04 19.87 13.42
CA GLY A 126 6.67 19.07 14.60
C GLY A 126 6.77 17.56 14.35
N LYS A 127 5.79 17.03 13.66
CA LYS A 127 5.74 15.61 13.26
C LYS A 127 6.05 15.48 11.78
N MET A 128 6.58 14.34 11.36
CA MET A 128 6.88 14.10 9.93
C MET A 128 5.62 14.09 9.06
N VAL A 129 4.46 13.75 9.64
CA VAL A 129 3.16 13.66 8.97
C VAL A 129 2.03 14.15 9.89
N LYS A 130 0.94 14.61 9.29
CA LYS A 130 -0.28 15.01 10.01
C LYS A 130 -1.54 14.65 9.23
N ASN A 131 -2.62 14.34 9.96
CA ASN A 131 -3.94 14.19 9.40
C ASN A 131 -4.60 15.57 9.18
N VAL A 132 -5.19 15.75 8.01
CA VAL A 132 -6.01 16.90 7.68
C VAL A 132 -7.37 16.42 7.17
N PRO A 133 -8.47 17.15 7.45
CA PRO A 133 -9.79 16.78 6.96
C PRO A 133 -9.85 16.89 5.43
N VAL A 134 -10.59 15.96 4.81
CA VAL A 134 -10.92 16.01 3.38
C VAL A 134 -12.22 16.82 3.20
N ALA A 135 -12.24 17.73 2.22
CA ALA A 135 -13.41 18.54 1.93
C ALA A 135 -14.62 17.64 1.58
N PRO A 136 -15.85 17.95 2.04
CA PRO A 136 -17.03 17.13 1.78
C PRO A 136 -17.27 16.84 0.29
N ALA A 137 -17.02 17.83 -0.58
CA ALA A 137 -17.15 17.68 -2.02
C ALA A 137 -16.18 16.64 -2.63
N ASP A 138 -14.98 16.47 -2.04
CA ASP A 138 -14.00 15.47 -2.49
C ASP A 138 -14.28 14.10 -1.86
N ARG A 139 -14.80 14.07 -0.63
CA ARG A 139 -15.23 12.82 0.00
C ARG A 139 -16.33 12.10 -0.79
N ALA A 140 -17.21 12.85 -1.46
CA ALA A 140 -18.29 12.30 -2.29
C ALA A 140 -17.82 11.77 -3.65
N LYS A 141 -16.56 12.01 -4.03
CA LYS A 141 -15.97 11.54 -5.29
C LYS A 141 -15.13 10.29 -5.05
N LEU A 142 -15.03 9.45 -6.07
CA LEU A 142 -14.06 8.35 -6.09
C LEU A 142 -12.64 8.91 -6.22
N ALA A 143 -11.69 8.32 -5.47
CA ALA A 143 -10.29 8.75 -5.44
C ALA A 143 -9.53 8.34 -6.72
N LEU A 144 -10.00 7.32 -7.43
CA LEU A 144 -9.43 6.83 -8.68
C LEU A 144 -10.45 6.92 -9.81
N THR A 145 -9.99 7.23 -11.01
CA THR A 145 -10.74 7.10 -12.25
C THR A 145 -10.83 5.64 -12.69
N ASP A 146 -11.79 5.34 -13.57
CA ASP A 146 -11.95 3.98 -14.12
C ASP A 146 -10.69 3.51 -14.88
N ASP A 147 -10.00 4.42 -15.57
CA ASP A 147 -8.78 4.08 -16.30
C ASP A 147 -7.64 3.71 -15.34
N GLU A 148 -7.45 4.46 -14.26
CA GLU A 148 -6.47 4.17 -13.22
C GLU A 148 -6.77 2.83 -12.52
N VAL A 149 -8.03 2.56 -12.20
CA VAL A 149 -8.47 1.28 -11.60
C VAL A 149 -8.12 0.11 -12.51
N LEU A 150 -8.41 0.22 -13.82
CA LEU A 150 -8.13 -0.83 -14.79
C LEU A 150 -6.62 -1.01 -15.02
N GLU A 151 -5.84 0.06 -15.02
CA GLU A 151 -4.39 0.00 -15.14
C GLU A 151 -3.76 -0.69 -13.93
N LEU A 152 -4.15 -0.30 -12.72
CA LEU A 152 -3.72 -0.96 -11.48
C LEU A 152 -4.08 -2.45 -11.48
N ALA A 153 -5.30 -2.79 -11.87
CA ALA A 153 -5.73 -4.19 -11.95
C ALA A 153 -4.90 -5.00 -12.95
N ARG A 154 -4.52 -4.43 -14.11
CA ARG A 154 -3.61 -5.09 -15.06
C ARG A 154 -2.22 -5.32 -14.45
N TRP A 155 -1.67 -4.33 -13.74
CA TRP A 155 -0.39 -4.49 -13.04
C TRP A 155 -0.48 -5.57 -11.95
N GLY A 156 -1.58 -5.63 -11.20
CA GLY A 156 -1.83 -6.71 -10.25
C GLY A 156 -1.78 -8.09 -10.90
N CYS A 157 -2.46 -8.27 -12.04
CA CYS A 157 -2.42 -9.53 -12.78
C CYS A 157 -1.01 -9.88 -13.27
N ILE A 158 -0.25 -8.91 -13.79
CA ILE A 158 1.15 -9.13 -14.23
C ILE A 158 2.02 -9.60 -13.07
N VAL A 159 1.90 -8.96 -11.90
CA VAL A 159 2.64 -9.34 -10.70
C VAL A 159 2.24 -10.74 -10.23
N GLU A 160 0.95 -11.05 -10.18
CA GLU A 160 0.44 -12.38 -9.83
C GLU A 160 0.99 -13.46 -10.77
N ASP A 161 0.87 -13.26 -12.08
CA ASP A 161 1.36 -14.21 -13.09
C ASP A 161 2.87 -14.44 -12.95
N HIS A 162 3.66 -13.38 -12.68
CA HIS A 162 5.10 -13.47 -12.48
C HIS A 162 5.49 -14.33 -11.27
N TYR A 163 4.81 -14.14 -10.15
CA TYR A 163 5.11 -14.90 -8.92
C TYR A 163 4.54 -16.32 -8.96
N SER A 164 3.40 -16.54 -9.60
CA SER A 164 2.83 -17.88 -9.80
C SER A 164 3.73 -18.75 -10.69
N ALA A 165 4.25 -18.20 -11.79
CA ALA A 165 5.19 -18.88 -12.66
C ALA A 165 6.50 -19.30 -11.92
N LYS A 166 6.99 -18.48 -10.99
CA LYS A 166 8.20 -18.80 -10.20
C LYS A 166 7.98 -19.86 -9.13
N ARG A 167 6.77 -20.01 -8.62
CA ARG A 167 6.45 -21.00 -7.57
C ARG A 167 6.22 -22.41 -8.11
N GLY A 168 6.16 -22.59 -9.43
CA GLY A 168 5.87 -23.90 -10.04
C GLY A 168 4.49 -24.46 -9.66
N THR A 169 3.60 -23.62 -9.15
CA THR A 169 2.19 -23.94 -8.88
C THR A 169 1.36 -23.48 -10.05
N PRO A 170 0.55 -24.38 -10.64
CA PRO A 170 -0.44 -23.97 -11.64
C PRO A 170 -1.49 -23.03 -11.03
#